data_18cbcfd46e219d15edf1f0531940e117
#
_entry.id   18cbcfd46e219d15edf1f0531940e117
#
_cell.length_a   1.000
_cell.length_b   1.000
_cell.length_c   1.000
_cell.angle_alpha   90.00
_cell.angle_beta   90.00
_cell.angle_gamma   90.00
#
_symmetry.space_group_name_H-M   'P 1'
#
loop_
_entity.id
_entity.type
_entity.pdbx_description
1 polymer ?
#
loop_
_entity_poly.entity_id
_entity_poly.type
_entity_poly.pdbx_seq_one_letter_code
_entity_poly.pdbx_strand_id
1 'polypeptide(L)'
;MRNGYKRIAMIGLVALAAGCANSVSVRPGAEVTRFHLGNNPARGEIAIEPLDPALRGSFEFSRYAAAVERQLATLGWRVVQGSRSEQVALVRVEQSTREAMRRESGFSIGLGGGTYGRNVGIGGGLTLPIGGARAGQIVVTELGVRLQRRSDGAAIWEGRAQGEAVAGTPAAARAAAVDRLAVALFQGFPGESGRTIRVR
;
A
#
# COMPACT_ATOMS: atom_id res chain seq x y z
N MET A 1 -77.95 6.81 -3.98
CA MET A 1 -77.09 6.66 -2.83
C MET A 1 -75.84 5.90 -3.24
N ARG A 2 -74.76 6.57 -3.58
CA ARG A 2 -73.55 5.90 -4.06
C ARG A 2 -72.35 6.67 -3.49
N ASN A 3 -71.76 6.10 -2.46
CA ASN A 3 -70.56 6.63 -1.85
C ASN A 3 -69.34 6.18 -2.66
N GLY A 4 -68.68 7.14 -3.32
CA GLY A 4 -67.43 6.93 -4.02
C GLY A 4 -66.26 7.07 -3.05
N TYR A 5 -65.52 5.98 -2.78
CA TYR A 5 -64.28 6.02 -2.05
C TYR A 5 -63.15 6.48 -2.93
N LYS A 6 -62.69 7.70 -2.71
CA LYS A 6 -61.43 8.19 -3.31
C LYS A 6 -60.27 7.52 -2.59
N ARG A 7 -59.66 6.51 -3.22
CA ARG A 7 -58.41 5.92 -2.80
C ARG A 7 -57.26 6.83 -3.23
N ILE A 8 -56.71 7.57 -2.29
CA ILE A 8 -55.48 8.34 -2.49
C ILE A 8 -54.36 7.32 -2.41
N ALA A 9 -53.75 7.00 -3.55
CA ALA A 9 -52.52 6.23 -3.61
C ALA A 9 -51.35 7.15 -3.25
N MET A 10 -50.79 6.96 -2.05
CA MET A 10 -49.58 7.65 -1.60
C MET A 10 -48.40 6.93 -2.19
N ILE A 11 -47.88 7.44 -3.31
CA ILE A 11 -46.64 6.96 -3.91
C ILE A 11 -45.47 7.51 -3.07
N GLY A 12 -44.91 6.66 -2.23
CA GLY A 12 -43.69 6.94 -1.49
C GLY A 12 -42.49 6.98 -2.44
N LEU A 13 -41.97 8.19 -2.69
CA LEU A 13 -40.75 8.42 -3.42
C LEU A 13 -39.57 8.04 -2.51
N VAL A 14 -39.05 6.82 -2.65
CA VAL A 14 -37.80 6.40 -2.02
C VAL A 14 -36.67 7.02 -2.82
N ALA A 15 -36.14 8.15 -2.33
CA ALA A 15 -34.91 8.74 -2.83
C ALA A 15 -33.75 7.82 -2.45
N LEU A 16 -33.23 7.04 -3.39
CA LEU A 16 -31.94 6.37 -3.29
C LEU A 16 -30.85 7.45 -3.24
N ALA A 17 -30.40 7.79 -2.05
CA ALA A 17 -29.19 8.55 -1.86
C ALA A 17 -28.00 7.67 -2.26
N ALA A 18 -27.64 7.72 -3.55
CA ALA A 18 -26.37 7.21 -4.03
C ALA A 18 -25.27 8.07 -3.40
N GLY A 19 -24.79 7.66 -2.22
CA GLY A 19 -23.62 8.25 -1.57
C GLY A 19 -22.43 8.04 -2.49
N CYS A 20 -21.96 9.12 -3.12
CA CYS A 20 -20.66 9.14 -3.78
C CYS A 20 -19.61 8.88 -2.69
N ALA A 21 -19.23 7.62 -2.50
CA ALA A 21 -18.08 7.27 -1.69
C ALA A 21 -16.86 7.86 -2.40
N ASN A 22 -16.29 8.93 -1.85
CA ASN A 22 -15.00 9.46 -2.26
C ASN A 22 -13.94 8.40 -2.00
N SER A 23 -13.72 7.50 -2.95
CA SER A 23 -12.73 6.44 -2.84
C SER A 23 -11.33 7.05 -3.03
N VAL A 24 -10.52 6.92 -1.98
CA VAL A 24 -9.08 7.17 -2.08
C VAL A 24 -8.50 6.20 -3.09
N SER A 25 -7.91 6.72 -4.15
CA SER A 25 -7.28 5.90 -5.18
C SER A 25 -5.87 5.51 -4.74
N VAL A 26 -5.64 4.24 -4.49
CA VAL A 26 -4.30 3.66 -4.35
C VAL A 26 -3.90 2.98 -5.65
N ARG A 27 -2.61 2.93 -5.94
CA ARG A 27 -2.09 2.20 -7.11
C ARG A 27 -2.11 0.70 -6.80
N PRO A 28 -2.86 -0.10 -7.56
CA PRO A 28 -2.91 -1.54 -7.31
C PRO A 28 -1.57 -2.22 -7.65
N GLY A 29 -1.26 -3.31 -6.94
CA GLY A 29 -0.04 -4.08 -7.12
C GLY A 29 1.16 -3.50 -6.35
N ALA A 30 2.33 -4.01 -6.67
CA ALA A 30 3.61 -3.60 -6.09
C ALA A 30 4.59 -3.12 -7.16
N GLU A 31 5.35 -2.08 -6.86
CA GLU A 31 6.52 -1.69 -7.64
C GLU A 31 7.70 -2.50 -7.14
N VAL A 32 8.38 -3.20 -8.05
CA VAL A 32 9.46 -4.12 -7.71
C VAL A 32 10.70 -3.76 -8.52
N THR A 33 11.82 -3.57 -7.82
CA THR A 33 13.14 -3.35 -8.43
C THR A 33 14.10 -4.39 -7.88
N ARG A 34 14.92 -4.97 -8.74
CA ARG A 34 15.89 -6.01 -8.37
C ARG A 34 17.25 -5.69 -8.96
N PHE A 35 18.31 -6.11 -8.25
CA PHE A 35 19.71 -5.93 -8.68
C PHE A 35 20.48 -7.22 -8.44
N HIS A 36 21.23 -7.66 -9.45
CA HIS A 36 22.14 -8.81 -9.39
C HIS A 36 23.15 -8.74 -10.53
N LEU A 37 24.23 -9.49 -10.44
CA LEU A 37 25.30 -9.51 -11.43
C LEU A 37 25.06 -10.45 -12.63
N GLY A 38 23.79 -10.83 -12.88
CA GLY A 38 23.42 -11.70 -14.01
C GLY A 38 23.47 -13.19 -13.70
N ASN A 39 24.20 -13.61 -12.69
CA ASN A 39 24.26 -15.02 -12.29
C ASN A 39 23.03 -15.40 -11.45
N ASN A 40 22.46 -16.57 -11.73
CA ASN A 40 21.41 -17.11 -10.89
C ASN A 40 22.03 -17.55 -9.54
N PRO A 41 21.59 -17.03 -8.39
CA PRO A 41 22.15 -17.40 -7.11
C PRO A 41 22.07 -18.91 -6.86
N ALA A 42 23.18 -19.51 -6.43
CA ALA A 42 23.21 -20.91 -6.06
C ALA A 42 22.25 -21.16 -4.89
N ARG A 43 21.47 -22.24 -4.99
CA ARG A 43 20.54 -22.66 -3.93
C ARG A 43 21.33 -23.48 -2.89
N GLY A 44 20.89 -23.40 -1.65
CA GLY A 44 21.52 -24.09 -0.54
C GLY A 44 20.86 -23.71 0.78
N GLU A 45 21.61 -23.77 1.85
CA GLU A 45 21.17 -23.27 3.14
C GLU A 45 21.25 -21.75 3.20
N ILE A 46 20.21 -21.14 3.75
CA ILE A 46 20.13 -19.69 3.95
C ILE A 46 19.51 -19.39 5.31
N ALA A 47 20.09 -18.45 6.07
CA ALA A 47 19.46 -17.88 7.25
C ALA A 47 18.70 -16.61 6.88
N ILE A 48 17.65 -16.27 7.64
CA ILE A 48 16.93 -15.01 7.49
C ILE A 48 17.19 -14.16 8.73
N GLU A 49 17.73 -12.97 8.53
CA GLU A 49 18.07 -12.05 9.61
C GLU A 49 17.50 -10.65 9.33
N PRO A 50 17.18 -9.89 10.39
CA PRO A 50 16.79 -8.51 10.19
C PRO A 50 18.02 -7.68 9.79
N LEU A 51 17.81 -6.72 8.87
CA LEU A 51 18.84 -5.74 8.53
C LEU A 51 19.16 -4.85 9.74
N ASP A 52 18.13 -4.49 10.53
CA ASP A 52 18.30 -3.81 11.81
C ASP A 52 18.50 -4.85 12.93
N PRO A 53 19.70 -4.92 13.56
CA PRO A 53 19.97 -5.87 14.63
C PRO A 53 19.04 -5.74 15.84
N ALA A 54 18.45 -4.57 16.09
CA ALA A 54 17.52 -4.35 17.19
C ALA A 54 16.24 -5.20 17.08
N LEU A 55 15.90 -5.65 15.88
CA LEU A 55 14.74 -6.52 15.64
C LEU A 55 15.00 -8.01 15.83
N ARG A 56 16.23 -8.40 16.18
CA ARG A 56 16.56 -9.82 16.42
C ARG A 56 15.73 -10.37 17.56
N GLY A 57 15.10 -11.52 17.30
CA GLY A 57 14.25 -12.20 18.29
C GLY A 57 12.89 -11.54 18.53
N SER A 58 12.55 -10.47 17.83
CA SER A 58 11.23 -9.85 17.96
C SER A 58 10.14 -10.69 17.28
N PHE A 59 8.94 -10.72 17.88
CA PHE A 59 7.79 -11.35 17.27
C PHE A 59 7.40 -10.68 15.95
N GLU A 60 7.59 -9.37 15.85
CA GLU A 60 7.33 -8.62 14.63
C GLU A 60 8.21 -9.14 13.50
N PHE A 61 9.52 -9.22 13.71
CA PHE A 61 10.44 -9.73 12.70
C PHE A 61 10.16 -11.18 12.33
N SER A 62 9.79 -12.04 13.28
CA SER A 62 9.46 -13.44 12.99
C SER A 62 8.34 -13.59 11.96
N ARG A 63 7.37 -12.67 11.96
CA ARG A 63 6.28 -12.62 10.96
C ARG A 63 6.81 -12.24 9.56
N TYR A 64 7.73 -11.29 9.49
CA TYR A 64 8.35 -10.88 8.22
C TYR A 64 9.26 -11.98 7.66
N ALA A 65 10.07 -12.58 8.53
CA ALA A 65 10.92 -13.70 8.17
C ALA A 65 10.12 -14.86 7.58
N ALA A 66 8.99 -15.22 8.20
CA ALA A 66 8.11 -16.28 7.70
C ALA A 66 7.55 -16.01 6.30
N ALA A 67 7.25 -14.73 5.96
CA ALA A 67 6.81 -14.38 4.62
C ALA A 67 7.91 -14.57 3.57
N VAL A 68 9.14 -14.17 3.88
CA VAL A 68 10.31 -14.34 3.01
C VAL A 68 10.70 -15.81 2.92
N GLU A 69 10.67 -16.57 4.04
CA GLU A 69 10.96 -18.00 4.10
C GLU A 69 10.11 -18.79 3.10
N ARG A 70 8.80 -18.58 3.09
CA ARG A 70 7.90 -19.25 2.14
C ARG A 70 8.34 -19.05 0.69
N GLN A 71 8.78 -17.84 0.33
CA GLN A 71 9.22 -17.57 -1.04
C GLN A 71 10.57 -18.21 -1.35
N LEU A 72 11.54 -18.10 -0.44
CA LEU A 72 12.85 -18.73 -0.63
C LEU A 72 12.75 -20.26 -0.70
N ALA A 73 11.90 -20.88 0.13
CA ALA A 73 11.65 -22.32 0.08
C ALA A 73 11.05 -22.75 -1.27
N THR A 74 10.08 -22.00 -1.80
CA THR A 74 9.50 -22.26 -3.14
C THR A 74 10.55 -22.15 -4.24
N LEU A 75 11.56 -21.33 -4.07
CA LEU A 75 12.66 -21.15 -5.02
C LEU A 75 13.79 -22.15 -4.82
N GLY A 76 13.69 -23.07 -3.86
CA GLY A 76 14.62 -24.17 -3.62
C GLY A 76 15.72 -23.90 -2.60
N TRP A 77 15.61 -22.85 -1.79
CA TRP A 77 16.49 -22.68 -0.63
C TRP A 77 15.96 -23.47 0.57
N ARG A 78 16.89 -23.99 1.36
CA ARG A 78 16.61 -24.56 2.69
C ARG A 78 16.86 -23.49 3.74
N VAL A 79 15.79 -22.96 4.31
CA VAL A 79 15.92 -21.96 5.37
C VAL A 79 16.32 -22.65 6.69
N VAL A 80 17.37 -22.14 7.30
CA VAL A 80 17.93 -22.65 8.55
C VAL A 80 18.00 -21.56 9.61
N GLN A 81 17.87 -21.95 10.88
CA GLN A 81 17.98 -21.02 11.99
C GLN A 81 19.45 -20.83 12.40
N GLY A 82 19.76 -19.61 12.86
CA GLY A 82 21.08 -19.26 13.35
C GLY A 82 22.08 -18.83 12.29
N SER A 83 23.35 -18.70 12.69
CA SER A 83 24.39 -18.06 11.87
C SER A 83 25.32 -19.04 11.13
N ARG A 84 24.95 -20.31 11.03
CA ARG A 84 25.83 -21.36 10.42
C ARG A 84 25.80 -21.37 8.89
N SER A 85 24.75 -20.86 8.27
CA SER A 85 24.67 -20.83 6.81
C SER A 85 25.60 -19.78 6.21
N GLU A 86 26.24 -20.14 5.09
CA GLU A 86 27.07 -19.22 4.33
C GLU A 86 26.24 -18.10 3.67
N GLN A 87 25.00 -18.39 3.31
CA GLN A 87 24.10 -17.39 2.76
C GLN A 87 23.18 -16.84 3.85
N VAL A 88 22.92 -15.53 3.76
CA VAL A 88 21.97 -14.85 4.62
C VAL A 88 21.06 -13.91 3.80
N ALA A 89 19.78 -13.98 4.08
CA ALA A 89 18.79 -13.04 3.60
C ALA A 89 18.58 -11.95 4.67
N LEU A 90 19.09 -10.76 4.42
CA LEU A 90 18.83 -9.59 5.27
C LEU A 90 17.51 -8.95 4.86
N VAL A 91 16.59 -8.82 5.81
CA VAL A 91 15.24 -8.32 5.56
C VAL A 91 15.03 -6.99 6.27
N ARG A 92 14.49 -6.02 5.52
CA ARG A 92 14.07 -4.70 6.01
C ARG A 92 12.61 -4.46 5.64
N VAL A 93 11.85 -3.94 6.58
CA VAL A 93 10.48 -3.50 6.36
C VAL A 93 10.32 -2.07 6.85
N GLU A 94 9.91 -1.19 5.95
CA GLU A 94 9.60 0.20 6.27
C GLU A 94 8.14 0.50 5.94
N GLN A 95 7.52 1.31 6.78
CA GLN A 95 6.15 1.75 6.55
C GLN A 95 6.03 3.24 6.88
N SER A 96 5.49 3.99 5.94
CA SER A 96 5.21 5.41 6.08
C SER A 96 3.76 5.71 5.72
N THR A 97 3.28 6.86 6.17
CA THR A 97 1.93 7.33 5.84
C THR A 97 2.05 8.65 5.10
N ARG A 98 1.31 8.80 4.01
CA ARG A 98 1.18 10.05 3.26
C ARG A 98 -0.30 10.41 3.06
N GLU A 99 -0.58 11.67 2.91
CA GLU A 99 -1.91 12.11 2.52
C GLU A 99 -2.17 11.74 1.05
N ALA A 100 -3.38 11.26 0.78
CA ALA A 100 -3.84 11.08 -0.58
C ALA A 100 -3.97 12.46 -1.23
N MET A 101 -3.32 12.68 -2.38
CA MET A 101 -3.56 13.89 -3.15
C MET A 101 -5.05 13.96 -3.50
N ARG A 102 -5.72 15.00 -3.03
CA ARG A 102 -7.07 15.32 -3.46
C ARG A 102 -7.02 15.58 -4.97
N ARG A 103 -7.67 14.78 -5.77
CA ARG A 103 -8.12 15.26 -7.06
C ARG A 103 -9.23 16.26 -6.74
N GLU A 104 -8.93 17.54 -6.85
CA GLU A 104 -9.97 18.56 -6.87
C GLU A 104 -10.83 18.29 -8.09
N SER A 105 -11.97 17.62 -7.87
CA SER A 105 -13.07 17.75 -8.81
C SER A 105 -13.59 19.18 -8.61
N GLY A 106 -13.09 20.08 -9.44
CA GLY A 106 -13.47 21.48 -9.40
C GLY A 106 -14.93 21.65 -9.79
N PHE A 107 -15.80 21.63 -8.81
CA PHE A 107 -17.12 22.22 -8.90
C PHE A 107 -17.35 22.99 -7.61
N SER A 108 -16.93 24.24 -7.60
CA SER A 108 -17.33 25.21 -6.58
C SER A 108 -18.57 25.92 -7.10
N ILE A 109 -19.73 25.63 -6.53
CA ILE A 109 -20.92 26.47 -6.73
C ILE A 109 -20.71 27.70 -5.86
N GLY A 110 -20.23 28.77 -6.46
CA GLY A 110 -20.22 30.08 -5.87
C GLY A 110 -21.65 30.63 -5.91
N LEU A 111 -22.40 30.54 -4.83
CA LEU A 111 -23.62 31.33 -4.63
C LEU A 111 -23.20 32.78 -4.31
N GLY A 112 -22.77 33.49 -5.36
CA GLY A 112 -22.54 34.93 -5.31
C GLY A 112 -23.78 35.68 -5.79
N GLY A 113 -24.67 36.06 -4.89
CA GLY A 113 -25.67 37.05 -5.17
C GLY A 113 -24.99 38.43 -5.23
N GLY A 114 -24.64 38.93 -6.41
CA GLY A 114 -24.12 40.28 -6.60
C GLY A 114 -25.24 41.28 -6.70
N THR A 115 -25.45 42.10 -5.65
CA THR A 115 -26.15 43.37 -5.79
C THR A 115 -25.12 44.45 -6.17
N TYR A 116 -25.32 45.08 -7.34
CA TYR A 116 -24.56 46.26 -7.78
C TYR A 116 -24.93 47.46 -6.90
N GLY A 117 -24.02 47.83 -6.01
CA GLY A 117 -24.09 49.09 -5.26
C GLY A 117 -22.69 49.66 -5.10
N ARG A 118 -22.51 50.93 -5.54
CA ARG A 118 -21.28 51.72 -5.38
C ARG A 118 -20.93 51.77 -3.89
N ASN A 119 -19.91 51.09 -3.45
CA ASN A 119 -18.88 51.45 -2.47
C ASN A 119 -18.20 50.15 -1.97
N VAL A 120 -16.92 50.29 -1.79
CA VAL A 120 -15.97 49.32 -1.25
C VAL A 120 -16.60 48.39 -0.22
N GLY A 121 -16.79 47.11 -0.56
CA GLY A 121 -17.19 46.04 0.35
C GLY A 121 -16.12 44.96 0.38
N ILE A 122 -15.45 44.81 1.52
CA ILE A 122 -14.60 43.64 1.84
C ILE A 122 -15.51 42.43 1.87
N GLY A 123 -15.59 41.70 0.77
CA GLY A 123 -16.34 40.47 0.66
C GLY A 123 -15.53 39.32 1.25
N GLY A 124 -15.57 39.10 2.55
CA GLY A 124 -15.15 37.88 3.18
C GLY A 124 -16.11 36.74 2.81
N GLY A 125 -15.90 36.07 1.69
CA GLY A 125 -16.64 34.87 1.33
C GLY A 125 -16.25 33.72 2.29
N LEU A 126 -17.11 33.43 3.25
CA LEU A 126 -17.02 32.19 4.00
C LEU A 126 -17.36 31.04 3.07
N THR A 127 -16.33 30.43 2.51
CA THR A 127 -16.46 29.13 1.81
C THR A 127 -16.62 28.08 2.90
N LEU A 128 -17.86 27.74 3.23
CA LEU A 128 -18.13 26.57 4.07
C LEU A 128 -17.94 25.34 3.19
N PRO A 129 -16.95 24.47 3.46
CA PRO A 129 -16.82 23.21 2.74
C PRO A 129 -17.94 22.28 3.21
N ILE A 130 -19.05 22.29 2.49
CA ILE A 130 -20.13 21.33 2.69
C ILE A 130 -19.64 20.00 2.10
N GLY A 131 -19.38 19.01 2.97
CA GLY A 131 -18.93 17.68 2.58
C GLY A 131 -17.40 17.54 2.52
N GLY A 132 -16.74 17.86 3.63
CA GLY A 132 -15.32 17.53 3.82
C GLY A 132 -15.13 16.02 3.87
N ALA A 133 -15.00 15.36 2.70
CA ALA A 133 -14.38 14.05 2.65
C ALA A 133 -12.99 14.21 3.27
N ARG A 134 -12.76 13.57 4.42
CA ARG A 134 -11.45 13.50 5.04
C ARG A 134 -10.47 13.02 3.99
N ALA A 135 -9.42 13.77 3.71
CA ALA A 135 -8.33 13.32 2.85
C ALA A 135 -7.89 11.97 3.40
N GLY A 136 -8.12 10.90 2.63
CA GLY A 136 -7.76 9.56 3.08
C GLY A 136 -6.25 9.46 3.16
N GLN A 137 -5.74 8.86 4.22
CA GLN A 137 -4.31 8.56 4.34
C GLN A 137 -3.98 7.29 3.58
N ILE A 138 -2.84 7.32 2.89
CA ILE A 138 -2.27 6.16 2.20
C ILE A 138 -1.08 5.68 3.00
N VAL A 139 -1.10 4.40 3.33
CA VAL A 139 0.04 3.70 3.93
C VAL A 139 0.88 3.12 2.79
N VAL A 140 2.14 3.47 2.77
CA VAL A 140 3.16 2.94 1.86
C VAL A 140 4.03 1.99 2.65
N THR A 141 4.14 0.74 2.19
CA THR A 141 5.01 -0.27 2.80
C THR A 141 6.07 -0.67 1.79
N GLU A 142 7.31 -0.73 2.23
CA GLU A 142 8.46 -1.24 1.48
C GLU A 142 9.02 -2.49 2.17
N LEU A 143 9.24 -3.54 1.39
CA LEU A 143 10.00 -4.73 1.76
C LEU A 143 11.30 -4.74 0.97
N GLY A 144 12.45 -4.69 1.66
CA GLY A 144 13.78 -4.89 1.12
C GLY A 144 14.33 -6.24 1.54
N VAL A 145 14.91 -6.99 0.59
CA VAL A 145 15.62 -8.24 0.86
C VAL A 145 16.94 -8.23 0.13
N ARG A 146 18.03 -8.50 0.87
CA ARG A 146 19.37 -8.67 0.32
C ARG A 146 19.85 -10.09 0.61
N LEU A 147 20.16 -10.84 -0.43
CA LEU A 147 20.86 -12.11 -0.32
C LEU A 147 22.36 -11.84 -0.42
N GLN A 148 23.12 -12.25 0.59
CA GLN A 148 24.57 -12.04 0.61
C GLN A 148 25.30 -13.26 1.15
N ARG A 149 26.60 -13.36 0.84
CA ARG A 149 27.51 -14.29 1.54
C ARG A 149 27.89 -13.74 2.89
N ARG A 150 27.95 -14.61 3.87
CA ARG A 150 28.30 -14.22 5.24
C ARG A 150 29.81 -13.97 5.39
N SER A 151 30.64 -14.77 4.71
CA SER A 151 32.10 -14.72 4.82
C SER A 151 32.71 -13.39 4.43
N ASP A 152 32.18 -12.76 3.38
CA ASP A 152 32.74 -11.51 2.82
C ASP A 152 31.70 -10.37 2.72
N GLY A 153 30.44 -10.62 3.07
CA GLY A 153 29.35 -9.65 2.97
C GLY A 153 28.94 -9.31 1.54
N ALA A 154 29.47 -10.02 0.53
CA ALA A 154 29.17 -9.75 -0.87
C ALA A 154 27.69 -9.97 -1.18
N ALA A 155 27.03 -8.93 -1.71
CA ALA A 155 25.66 -9.03 -2.17
C ALA A 155 25.58 -9.92 -3.42
N ILE A 156 24.72 -10.93 -3.36
CA ILE A 156 24.44 -11.86 -4.45
C ILE A 156 23.24 -11.37 -5.24
N TRP A 157 22.23 -10.87 -4.54
CA TRP A 157 21.00 -10.34 -5.09
C TRP A 157 20.35 -9.38 -4.11
N GLU A 158 19.75 -8.33 -4.61
CA GLU A 158 18.95 -7.38 -3.85
C GLU A 158 17.60 -7.16 -4.52
N GLY A 159 16.56 -7.03 -3.72
CA GLY A 159 15.27 -6.68 -4.22
C GLY A 159 14.51 -5.77 -3.27
N ARG A 160 13.69 -4.87 -3.84
CA ARG A 160 12.76 -4.01 -3.12
C ARG A 160 11.40 -4.13 -3.76
N ALA A 161 10.38 -4.25 -2.93
CA ALA A 161 8.99 -4.20 -3.34
C ALA A 161 8.26 -3.14 -2.51
N GLN A 162 7.56 -2.24 -3.17
CA GLN A 162 6.79 -1.17 -2.54
C GLN A 162 5.33 -1.28 -2.94
N GLY A 163 4.43 -1.16 -1.98
CA GLY A 163 2.99 -1.19 -2.19
C GLY A 163 2.25 -0.16 -1.36
N GLU A 164 1.05 0.17 -1.81
CA GLU A 164 0.17 1.16 -1.20
C GLU A 164 -1.12 0.51 -0.71
N ALA A 165 -1.66 1.03 0.39
CA ALA A 165 -2.99 0.67 0.88
C ALA A 165 -3.65 1.87 1.57
N VAL A 166 -4.98 1.93 1.58
CA VAL A 166 -5.71 2.94 2.31
C VAL A 166 -5.57 2.69 3.81
N ALA A 167 -5.22 3.71 4.58
CA ALA A 167 -5.09 3.62 6.02
C ALA A 167 -6.39 3.11 6.67
N GLY A 168 -6.26 2.29 7.71
CA GLY A 168 -7.41 1.69 8.40
C GLY A 168 -8.00 0.47 7.71
N THR A 169 -7.51 0.07 6.51
CA THR A 169 -7.92 -1.19 5.87
C THR A 169 -7.05 -2.37 6.33
N PRO A 170 -7.55 -3.61 6.29
CA PRO A 170 -6.74 -4.80 6.58
C PRO A 170 -5.49 -4.88 5.67
N ALA A 171 -5.59 -4.37 4.44
CA ALA A 171 -4.48 -4.32 3.49
C ALA A 171 -3.34 -3.41 3.93
N ALA A 172 -3.60 -2.40 4.76
CA ALA A 172 -2.61 -1.49 5.33
C ALA A 172 -1.87 -2.08 6.54
N ALA A 173 -2.38 -3.17 7.12
CA ALA A 173 -1.69 -3.86 8.20
C ALA A 173 -0.32 -4.34 7.72
N ARG A 174 0.74 -4.01 8.50
CA ARG A 174 2.13 -4.23 8.08
C ARG A 174 2.40 -5.69 7.69
N ALA A 175 1.95 -6.65 8.49
CA ALA A 175 2.13 -8.08 8.19
C ALA A 175 1.47 -8.48 6.87
N ALA A 176 0.22 -8.05 6.63
CA ALA A 176 -0.50 -8.35 5.39
C ALA A 176 0.15 -7.70 4.16
N ALA A 177 0.70 -6.49 4.32
CA ALA A 177 1.46 -5.82 3.27
C ALA A 177 2.74 -6.60 2.95
N VAL A 178 3.51 -7.03 3.97
CA VAL A 178 4.74 -7.81 3.80
C VAL A 178 4.47 -9.15 3.10
N ASP A 179 3.40 -9.86 3.45
CA ASP A 179 3.02 -11.11 2.77
C ASP A 179 2.83 -10.90 1.26
N ARG A 180 2.07 -9.87 0.86
CA ARG A 180 1.86 -9.54 -0.56
C ARG A 180 3.15 -9.10 -1.25
N LEU A 181 3.94 -8.25 -0.58
CA LEU A 181 5.18 -7.72 -1.14
C LEU A 181 6.23 -8.81 -1.31
N ALA A 182 6.30 -9.81 -0.41
CA ALA A 182 7.17 -10.96 -0.56
C ALA A 182 6.83 -11.77 -1.82
N VAL A 183 5.54 -12.07 -2.04
CA VAL A 183 5.10 -12.74 -3.28
C VAL A 183 5.53 -11.95 -4.51
N ALA A 184 5.23 -10.64 -4.56
CA ALA A 184 5.57 -9.79 -5.70
C ALA A 184 7.08 -9.69 -5.92
N LEU A 185 7.85 -9.58 -4.83
CA LEU A 185 9.30 -9.43 -4.87
C LEU A 185 10.00 -10.62 -5.51
N PHE A 186 9.55 -11.84 -5.19
CA PHE A 186 10.17 -13.08 -5.66
C PHE A 186 9.51 -13.67 -6.92
N GLN A 187 8.39 -13.11 -7.38
CA GLN A 187 7.75 -13.53 -8.62
C GLN A 187 8.69 -13.36 -9.82
N GLY A 188 9.00 -14.46 -10.52
CA GLY A 188 9.93 -14.45 -11.66
C GLY A 188 11.39 -14.23 -11.27
N PHE A 189 11.78 -14.62 -10.05
CA PHE A 189 13.16 -14.55 -9.56
C PHE A 189 14.18 -15.20 -10.53
N PRO A 190 15.38 -14.61 -10.76
CA PRO A 190 15.93 -13.41 -10.12
C PRO A 190 15.41 -12.09 -10.69
N GLY A 191 14.70 -12.11 -11.81
CA GLY A 191 14.15 -10.96 -12.50
C GLY A 191 15.18 -10.27 -13.41
N GLU A 192 14.80 -9.14 -13.98
CA GLU A 192 15.70 -8.28 -14.77
C GLU A 192 16.37 -7.27 -13.83
N SER A 193 17.72 -7.21 -13.87
CA SER A 193 18.50 -6.34 -12.99
C SER A 193 18.38 -4.87 -13.40
N GLY A 194 18.20 -3.98 -12.42
CA GLY A 194 18.15 -2.54 -12.62
C GLY A 194 16.82 -1.98 -13.13
N ARG A 195 15.82 -2.83 -13.37
CA ARG A 195 14.51 -2.42 -13.88
C ARG A 195 13.43 -2.44 -12.80
N THR A 196 12.64 -1.38 -12.74
CA THR A 196 11.44 -1.35 -11.91
C THR A 196 10.24 -1.83 -12.74
N ILE A 197 9.54 -2.83 -12.24
CA ILE A 197 8.32 -3.38 -12.83
C ILE A 197 7.15 -3.25 -11.87
N ARG A 198 5.94 -3.30 -12.40
CA ARG A 198 4.73 -3.38 -11.59
C ARG A 198 4.17 -4.80 -11.64
N VAL A 199 4.09 -5.42 -10.47
CA VAL A 199 3.51 -6.75 -10.25
C VAL A 199 2.10 -6.55 -9.68
N ARG A 200 1.11 -7.25 -10.26
CA ARG A 200 -0.30 -7.18 -9.84
C ARG A 200 -0.68 -8.40 -9.03
#